data_d68d25957cf4b0ac69faa7b1787ca35f
#
_entry.id   d68d25957cf4b0ac69faa7b1787ca35f
#
_cell.length_a   1.000
_cell.length_b   1.000
_cell.length_c   1.000
_cell.angle_alpha   90.00
_cell.angle_beta   90.00
_cell.angle_gamma   90.00
#
_symmetry.space_group_name_H-M   'P 1'
#
loop_
_entity.id
_entity.type
_entity.pdbx_description
1 polymer ?
#
loop_
_entity_poly.entity_id
_entity_poly.type
_entity_poly.pdbx_seq_one_letter_code
_entity_poly.pdbx_strand_id
1 'polypeptide(L)'
;TELILMSIVILGVAFIYGYRLLRDLDVVSLGRDNAINLGVNYDRIVLKVLILSSILIATSTALVGPVTFLGLIVANLAYQYLATYKHSVLIAGASLISIIALVGGQFLVQHVFELSTTISVVINFVGGIYFIYLLLKESRKAE
;
A
#
# COMPACT_ATOMS: atom_id res chain seq x y z
N THR A 1 -5.61 -25.28 -1.53
CA THR A 1 -5.46 -25.18 -0.05
C THR A 1 -4.01 -24.92 0.34
N GLU A 2 -3.02 -25.61 -0.25
CA GLU A 2 -1.61 -25.47 0.07
C GLU A 2 -1.06 -24.06 -0.24
N LEU A 3 -1.44 -23.48 -1.39
CA LEU A 3 -1.03 -22.14 -1.77
C LEU A 3 -1.52 -21.07 -0.80
N ILE A 4 -2.74 -21.22 -0.29
CA ILE A 4 -3.31 -20.29 0.69
C ILE A 4 -2.57 -20.38 2.02
N LEU A 5 -2.30 -21.61 2.50
CA LEU A 5 -1.54 -21.84 3.72
C LEU A 5 -0.12 -21.25 3.62
N MET A 6 0.57 -21.50 2.51
CA MET A 6 1.90 -20.96 2.25
C MET A 6 1.89 -19.42 2.25
N SER A 7 0.90 -18.83 1.60
CA SER A 7 0.74 -17.36 1.55
C SER A 7 0.47 -16.78 2.93
N ILE A 8 -0.36 -17.42 3.76
CA ILE A 8 -0.64 -16.97 5.14
C ILE A 8 0.65 -16.97 5.97
N VAL A 9 1.47 -18.02 5.84
CA VAL A 9 2.76 -18.11 6.56
C VAL A 9 3.71 -17.00 6.10
N ILE A 10 3.86 -16.80 4.79
CA ILE A 10 4.73 -15.75 4.24
C ILE A 10 4.26 -14.36 4.71
N LEU A 11 2.97 -14.07 4.60
CA LEU A 11 2.39 -12.80 5.04
C LEU A 11 2.54 -12.59 6.54
N GLY A 12 2.34 -13.64 7.36
CA GLY A 12 2.50 -13.59 8.80
C GLY A 12 3.95 -13.24 9.21
N VAL A 13 4.92 -13.92 8.62
CA VAL A 13 6.35 -13.64 8.85
C VAL A 13 6.72 -12.24 8.37
N ALA A 14 6.27 -11.85 7.18
CA ALA A 14 6.50 -10.52 6.63
C ALA A 14 5.89 -9.42 7.51
N PHE A 15 4.69 -9.65 8.06
CA PHE A 15 4.02 -8.69 8.95
C PHE A 15 4.78 -8.53 10.28
N ILE A 16 5.20 -9.63 10.91
CA ILE A 16 5.98 -9.60 12.15
C ILE A 16 7.31 -8.88 11.93
N TYR A 17 7.98 -9.17 10.82
CA TYR A 17 9.24 -8.50 10.47
C TYR A 17 9.03 -7.01 10.16
N GLY A 18 7.99 -6.68 9.39
CA GLY A 18 7.62 -5.31 9.07
C GLY A 18 7.29 -4.48 10.30
N TYR A 19 6.59 -5.07 11.28
CA TYR A 19 6.28 -4.38 12.53
C TYR A 19 7.52 -3.90 13.29
N ARG A 20 8.61 -4.68 13.24
CA ARG A 20 9.89 -4.28 13.84
C ARG A 20 10.59 -3.13 13.11
N LEU A 21 10.35 -3.00 11.81
CA LEU A 21 10.92 -1.92 10.99
C LEU A 21 10.17 -0.58 11.11
N LEU A 22 8.98 -0.55 11.71
CA LEU A 22 8.15 0.67 11.76
C LEU A 22 8.87 1.86 12.41
N ARG A 23 9.60 1.63 13.49
CA ARG A 23 10.37 2.67 14.18
C ARG A 23 11.49 3.24 13.30
N ASP A 24 12.20 2.35 12.61
CA ASP A 24 13.28 2.75 11.71
C ASP A 24 12.73 3.50 10.50
N LEU A 25 11.55 3.14 10.01
CA LEU A 25 10.83 3.85 8.95
C LEU A 25 10.44 5.27 9.37
N ASP A 26 9.98 5.47 10.60
CA ASP A 26 9.66 6.81 11.11
C ASP A 26 10.89 7.71 11.11
N VAL A 27 12.06 7.17 11.46
CA VAL A 27 13.35 7.91 11.42
C VAL A 27 13.80 8.17 9.98
N VAL A 28 13.70 7.18 9.09
CA VAL A 28 14.06 7.29 7.68
C VAL A 28 13.21 8.35 6.96
N SER A 29 11.95 8.53 7.37
CA SER A 29 11.06 9.54 6.79
C SER A 29 11.50 10.99 7.06
N LEU A 30 12.38 11.22 8.03
CA LEU A 30 12.99 12.52 8.32
C LEU A 30 14.08 12.93 7.30
N GLY A 31 14.38 12.05 6.36
CA GLY A 31 15.42 12.24 5.37
C GLY A 31 16.74 11.59 5.73
N ARG A 32 17.60 11.40 4.71
CA ARG A 32 18.85 10.62 4.83
C ARG A 32 19.80 11.19 5.87
N ASP A 33 20.05 12.49 5.84
CA ASP A 33 21.03 13.15 6.71
C ASP A 33 20.60 13.10 8.17
N ASN A 34 19.31 13.32 8.43
CA ASN A 34 18.74 13.24 9.77
C ASN A 34 18.77 11.80 10.32
N ALA A 35 18.46 10.82 9.48
CA ALA A 35 18.49 9.41 9.87
C ALA A 35 19.91 8.95 10.25
N ILE A 36 20.92 9.35 9.49
CA ILE A 36 22.34 9.05 9.78
C ILE A 36 22.77 9.72 11.08
N ASN A 37 22.41 10.99 11.31
CA ASN A 37 22.73 11.72 12.55
C ASN A 37 22.07 11.07 13.78
N LEU A 38 20.92 10.42 13.60
CA LEU A 38 20.24 9.65 14.66
C LEU A 38 20.78 8.22 14.83
N GLY A 39 21.85 7.87 14.11
CA GLY A 39 22.52 6.56 14.21
C GLY A 39 21.86 5.45 13.42
N VAL A 40 20.91 5.75 12.52
CA VAL A 40 20.23 4.76 11.69
C VAL A 40 20.98 4.59 10.37
N ASN A 41 21.26 3.34 9.99
CA ASN A 41 21.83 3.05 8.69
C ASN A 41 20.74 3.11 7.61
N TYR A 42 20.59 4.30 7.02
CA TYR A 42 19.55 4.61 6.02
C TYR A 42 19.50 3.58 4.88
N ASP A 43 20.64 3.30 4.26
CA ASP A 43 20.69 2.45 3.06
C ASP A 43 20.28 0.99 3.38
N ARG A 44 20.65 0.50 4.56
CA ARG A 44 20.23 -0.85 5.03
C ARG A 44 18.73 -0.92 5.31
N ILE A 45 18.15 0.11 5.90
CA ILE A 45 16.71 0.12 6.18
C ILE A 45 15.93 0.21 4.89
N VAL A 46 16.31 1.07 3.97
CA VAL A 46 15.70 1.19 2.65
C VAL A 46 15.74 -0.16 1.91
N LEU A 47 16.88 -0.84 1.91
CA LEU A 47 17.00 -2.16 1.27
C LEU A 47 16.07 -3.20 1.91
N LYS A 48 16.00 -3.26 3.25
CA LYS A 48 15.09 -4.17 3.97
C LYS A 48 13.62 -3.91 3.62
N VAL A 49 13.24 -2.64 3.55
CA VAL A 49 11.87 -2.22 3.19
C VAL A 49 11.54 -2.60 1.76
N LEU A 50 12.47 -2.40 0.82
CA LEU A 50 12.28 -2.78 -0.57
C LEU A 50 12.09 -4.30 -0.73
N ILE A 51 12.92 -5.10 -0.06
CA ILE A 51 12.79 -6.56 -0.06
C ILE A 51 11.44 -6.99 0.53
N LEU A 52 11.08 -6.43 1.68
CA LEU A 52 9.81 -6.74 2.35
C LEU A 52 8.61 -6.36 1.47
N SER A 53 8.63 -5.17 0.88
CA SER A 53 7.59 -4.70 -0.04
C SER A 53 7.45 -5.61 -1.25
N SER A 54 8.57 -6.05 -1.83
CA SER A 54 8.58 -6.95 -2.98
C SER A 54 7.94 -8.31 -2.63
N ILE A 55 8.22 -8.86 -1.46
CA ILE A 55 7.62 -10.12 -0.98
C ILE A 55 6.11 -9.95 -0.78
N LEU A 56 5.69 -8.87 -0.13
CA LEU A 56 4.27 -8.58 0.11
C LEU A 56 3.50 -8.40 -1.20
N ILE A 57 4.05 -7.62 -2.15
CA ILE A 57 3.43 -7.38 -3.45
C ILE A 57 3.36 -8.68 -4.27
N ALA A 58 4.45 -9.45 -4.32
CA ALA A 58 4.48 -10.72 -5.05
C ALA A 58 3.44 -11.71 -4.53
N THR A 59 3.37 -11.87 -3.20
CA THR A 59 2.40 -12.76 -2.55
C THR A 59 0.97 -12.30 -2.79
N SER A 60 0.70 -11.01 -2.65
CA SER A 60 -0.61 -10.42 -2.87
C SER A 60 -1.05 -10.58 -4.34
N THR A 61 -0.15 -10.30 -5.28
CA THR A 61 -0.42 -10.44 -6.72
C THR A 61 -0.66 -11.88 -7.13
N ALA A 62 0.03 -12.83 -6.52
CA ALA A 62 -0.18 -14.26 -6.76
C ALA A 62 -1.57 -14.74 -6.30
N LEU A 63 -2.12 -14.14 -5.24
CA LEU A 63 -3.42 -14.52 -4.68
C LEU A 63 -4.61 -13.84 -5.37
N VAL A 64 -4.50 -12.56 -5.66
CA VAL A 64 -5.64 -11.70 -6.07
C VAL A 64 -5.51 -11.22 -7.52
N GLY A 65 -4.31 -11.35 -8.09
CA GLY A 65 -3.97 -10.75 -9.38
C GLY A 65 -3.42 -9.32 -9.24
N PRO A 66 -3.02 -8.70 -10.36
CA PRO A 66 -2.40 -7.38 -10.33
C PRO A 66 -3.41 -6.28 -10.02
N VAL A 67 -3.31 -5.71 -8.83
CA VAL A 67 -4.09 -4.54 -8.38
C VAL A 67 -3.15 -3.35 -8.20
N THR A 68 -2.74 -2.76 -9.32
CA THR A 68 -1.63 -1.81 -9.36
C THR A 68 -1.97 -0.47 -8.70
N PHE A 69 -3.16 0.07 -8.98
CA PHE A 69 -3.54 1.42 -8.54
C PHE A 69 -4.16 1.48 -7.15
N LEU A 70 -4.59 0.36 -6.57
CA LEU A 70 -5.18 0.34 -5.24
C LEU A 70 -4.23 0.92 -4.18
N GLY A 71 -2.97 0.50 -4.20
CA GLY A 71 -1.98 0.97 -3.25
C GLY A 71 -1.76 2.48 -3.32
N LEU A 72 -1.75 3.05 -4.53
CA LEU A 72 -1.60 4.48 -4.74
C LEU A 72 -2.80 5.26 -4.20
N ILE A 73 -4.02 4.81 -4.49
CA ILE A 73 -5.24 5.45 -4.00
C ILE A 73 -5.30 5.39 -2.48
N VAL A 74 -5.09 4.19 -1.92
CA VAL A 74 -5.16 3.96 -0.47
C VAL A 74 -4.09 4.74 0.28
N ALA A 75 -2.85 4.78 -0.23
CA ALA A 75 -1.78 5.55 0.39
C ALA A 75 -2.13 7.05 0.43
N ASN A 76 -2.59 7.62 -0.70
CA ASN A 76 -3.00 9.02 -0.74
C ASN A 76 -4.16 9.32 0.22
N LEU A 77 -5.18 8.46 0.27
CA LEU A 77 -6.29 8.63 1.20
C LEU A 77 -5.82 8.53 2.65
N ALA A 78 -4.97 7.55 2.97
CA ALA A 78 -4.44 7.40 4.33
C ALA A 78 -3.65 8.63 4.77
N TYR A 79 -2.79 9.19 3.92
CA TYR A 79 -2.06 10.42 4.22
C TYR A 79 -2.99 11.63 4.41
N GLN A 80 -4.03 11.76 3.60
CA GLN A 80 -4.96 12.88 3.68
C GLN A 80 -5.84 12.82 4.93
N TYR A 81 -6.34 11.63 5.28
CA TYR A 81 -7.29 11.48 6.39
C TYR A 81 -6.61 11.36 7.76
N LEU A 82 -5.46 10.69 7.83
CA LEU A 82 -4.80 10.44 9.11
C LEU A 82 -3.86 11.56 9.54
N ALA A 83 -3.38 12.39 8.61
CA ALA A 83 -2.49 13.54 8.84
C ALA A 83 -1.38 13.23 9.87
N THR A 84 -0.80 12.03 9.81
CA THR A 84 0.21 11.54 10.75
C THR A 84 1.48 11.08 10.04
N TYR A 85 2.61 11.24 10.70
CA TYR A 85 3.91 10.76 10.21
C TYR A 85 4.29 9.39 10.79
N LYS A 86 3.50 8.85 11.73
CA LYS A 86 3.77 7.54 12.33
C LYS A 86 3.34 6.42 11.37
N HIS A 87 4.29 5.65 10.87
CA HIS A 87 4.04 4.55 9.95
C HIS A 87 3.12 3.48 10.54
N SER A 88 3.16 3.24 11.84
CA SER A 88 2.25 2.29 12.50
C SER A 88 0.77 2.65 12.33
N VAL A 89 0.43 3.92 12.51
CA VAL A 89 -0.94 4.44 12.35
C VAL A 89 -1.32 4.47 10.86
N LEU A 90 -0.37 4.91 10.03
CA LEU A 90 -0.58 5.02 8.60
C LEU A 90 -0.85 3.65 7.95
N ILE A 91 -0.07 2.63 8.31
CA ILE A 91 -0.25 1.26 7.79
C ILE A 91 -1.56 0.65 8.28
N ALA A 92 -1.90 0.82 9.56
CA ALA A 92 -3.17 0.34 10.10
C ALA A 92 -4.37 1.01 9.39
N GLY A 93 -4.33 2.32 9.21
CA GLY A 93 -5.37 3.06 8.50
C GLY A 93 -5.46 2.70 7.01
N ALA A 94 -4.32 2.59 6.34
CA ALA A 94 -4.27 2.15 4.94
C ALA A 94 -4.84 0.73 4.78
N SER A 95 -4.55 -0.18 5.71
CA SER A 95 -5.12 -1.53 5.70
C SER A 95 -6.64 -1.52 5.83
N LEU A 96 -7.20 -0.72 6.75
CA LEU A 96 -8.64 -0.56 6.90
C LEU A 96 -9.30 0.04 5.65
N ILE A 97 -8.71 1.09 5.11
CA ILE A 97 -9.18 1.72 3.86
C ILE A 97 -9.16 0.71 2.71
N SER A 98 -8.11 -0.11 2.59
CA SER A 98 -8.00 -1.16 1.58
C SER A 98 -9.12 -2.19 1.71
N ILE A 99 -9.39 -2.66 2.93
CA ILE A 99 -10.47 -3.64 3.18
C ILE A 99 -11.82 -3.06 2.78
N ILE A 100 -12.12 -1.83 3.21
CA ILE A 100 -13.37 -1.14 2.87
C ILE A 100 -13.49 -0.96 1.35
N ALA A 101 -12.41 -0.54 0.68
CA ALA A 101 -12.39 -0.33 -0.75
C ALA A 101 -12.60 -1.63 -1.54
N LEU A 102 -11.94 -2.73 -1.12
CA LEU A 102 -12.06 -4.03 -1.77
C LEU A 102 -13.43 -4.65 -1.55
N VAL A 103 -13.91 -4.70 -0.30
CA VAL A 103 -15.20 -5.30 0.04
C VAL A 103 -16.35 -4.47 -0.53
N GLY A 104 -16.31 -3.15 -0.35
CA GLY A 104 -17.31 -2.23 -0.88
C GLY A 104 -17.31 -2.20 -2.42
N GLY A 105 -16.15 -2.18 -3.04
CA GLY A 105 -15.99 -2.25 -4.49
C GLY A 105 -16.53 -3.56 -5.07
N GLN A 106 -16.22 -4.69 -4.45
CA GLN A 106 -16.74 -6.00 -4.86
C GLN A 106 -18.25 -6.05 -4.75
N PHE A 107 -18.81 -5.54 -3.67
CA PHE A 107 -20.26 -5.46 -3.48
C PHE A 107 -20.94 -4.63 -4.58
N LEU A 108 -20.38 -3.45 -4.89
CA LEU A 108 -20.91 -2.58 -5.94
C LEU A 108 -20.85 -3.24 -7.32
N VAL A 109 -19.72 -3.87 -7.66
CA VAL A 109 -19.53 -4.54 -8.96
C VAL A 109 -20.53 -5.68 -9.14
N GLN A 110 -20.76 -6.49 -8.11
CA GLN A 110 -21.62 -7.66 -8.19
C GLN A 110 -23.11 -7.35 -8.11
N HIS A 111 -23.52 -6.40 -7.25
CA HIS A 111 -24.92 -6.17 -6.94
C HIS A 111 -25.52 -4.93 -7.63
N VAL A 112 -24.72 -3.92 -7.95
CA VAL A 112 -25.21 -2.70 -8.56
C VAL A 112 -25.03 -2.72 -10.08
N PHE A 113 -23.87 -3.18 -10.53
CA PHE A 113 -23.56 -3.19 -11.96
C PHE A 113 -23.80 -4.54 -12.64
N GLU A 114 -24.12 -5.60 -11.88
CA GLU A 114 -24.32 -6.97 -12.38
C GLU A 114 -23.21 -7.45 -13.32
N LEU A 115 -21.99 -6.88 -13.17
CA LEU A 115 -20.86 -7.19 -14.02
C LEU A 115 -20.17 -8.47 -13.56
N SER A 116 -20.00 -9.42 -14.46
CA SER A 116 -19.18 -10.63 -14.24
C SER A 116 -17.68 -10.36 -14.31
N THR A 117 -17.28 -9.10 -14.13
CA THR A 117 -15.89 -8.63 -14.28
C THR A 117 -15.16 -8.74 -12.93
N THR A 118 -13.88 -9.06 -12.99
CA THR A 118 -13.02 -9.10 -11.80
C THR A 118 -12.84 -7.69 -11.25
N ILE A 119 -12.96 -7.54 -9.91
CA ILE A 119 -12.78 -6.25 -9.21
C ILE A 119 -11.45 -5.56 -9.56
N SER A 120 -10.38 -6.34 -9.82
CA SER A 120 -9.08 -5.81 -10.20
C SER A 120 -9.13 -4.93 -11.46
N VAL A 121 -9.95 -5.29 -12.44
CA VAL A 121 -10.11 -4.50 -13.68
C VAL A 121 -10.77 -3.14 -13.36
N VAL A 122 -11.81 -3.15 -12.53
CA VAL A 122 -12.52 -1.94 -12.13
C VAL A 122 -11.61 -1.01 -11.32
N ILE A 123 -10.88 -1.55 -10.35
CA ILE A 123 -9.94 -0.77 -9.53
C ILE A 123 -8.81 -0.19 -10.40
N ASN A 124 -8.26 -0.96 -11.33
CA ASN A 124 -7.21 -0.47 -12.21
C ASN A 124 -7.72 0.63 -13.15
N PHE A 125 -8.94 0.51 -13.65
CA PHE A 125 -9.56 1.53 -14.51
C PHE A 125 -9.82 2.83 -13.74
N VAL A 126 -10.50 2.74 -12.59
CA VAL A 126 -10.78 3.90 -11.71
C VAL A 126 -9.48 4.52 -11.20
N GLY A 127 -8.53 3.68 -10.79
CA GLY A 127 -7.22 4.13 -10.33
C GLY A 127 -6.39 4.82 -11.40
N GLY A 128 -6.46 4.36 -12.64
CA GLY A 128 -5.82 5.00 -13.79
C GLY A 128 -6.38 6.41 -14.03
N ILE A 129 -7.69 6.57 -14.01
CA ILE A 129 -8.34 7.88 -14.14
C ILE A 129 -7.95 8.81 -12.98
N TYR A 130 -7.95 8.28 -11.75
CA TYR A 130 -7.55 9.04 -10.56
C TYR A 130 -6.08 9.48 -10.63
N PHE A 131 -5.19 8.63 -11.14
CA PHE A 131 -3.79 8.95 -11.32
C PHE A 131 -3.59 10.09 -12.34
N ILE A 132 -4.27 10.05 -13.46
CA ILE A 132 -4.27 11.13 -14.46
C ILE A 132 -4.76 12.45 -13.83
N TYR A 133 -5.83 12.39 -13.05
CA TYR A 133 -6.33 13.56 -12.32
C TYR A 133 -5.29 14.15 -11.35
N LEU A 134 -4.57 13.31 -10.61
CA LEU A 134 -3.50 13.73 -9.70
C LEU A 134 -2.37 14.41 -10.46
N LEU A 135 -1.90 13.84 -11.57
CA LEU A 135 -0.84 14.43 -12.40
C LEU A 135 -1.24 15.81 -12.92
N LEU A 136 -2.45 15.96 -13.41
CA LEU A 136 -2.95 17.25 -13.90
C LEU A 136 -3.08 18.29 -12.78
N LYS A 137 -3.47 17.86 -11.58
CA LYS A 137 -3.57 18.74 -10.41
C LYS A 137 -2.20 19.20 -9.93
N GLU A 138 -1.21 18.33 -9.98
CA GLU A 138 0.16 18.63 -9.53
C GLU A 138 0.88 19.51 -10.55
N SER A 139 0.68 19.29 -11.83
CA SER A 139 1.18 20.15 -12.92
C SER A 139 0.69 21.60 -12.79
N ARG A 140 -0.57 21.81 -12.41
CA ARG A 140 -1.13 23.15 -12.18
C ARG A 140 -0.60 23.88 -10.94
N LYS A 141 0.04 23.17 -10.01
CA LYS A 141 0.67 23.80 -8.82
C LYS A 141 2.12 24.19 -9.06
N ALA A 142 2.71 23.70 -10.14
CA ALA A 142 4.09 23.99 -10.52
C ALA A 142 4.23 25.21 -11.46
N GLU A 143 3.10 25.77 -11.96
CA GLU A 143 3.00 27.07 -12.64
C GLU A 143 2.62 28.17 -11.63
#